data_d798a50f8cfcf601f6a82fde75251a36
#
_entry.id   d798a50f8cfcf601f6a82fde75251a36
#
_cell.length_a   1.000
_cell.length_b   1.000
_cell.length_c   1.000
_cell.angle_alpha   90.00
_cell.angle_beta   90.00
_cell.angle_gamma   90.00
#
_symmetry.space_group_name_H-M   'P 1'
#
loop_
_entity.id
_entity.type
_entity.pdbx_description
1 polymer ?
#
loop_
_entity_poly.entity_id
_entity_poly.type
_entity_poly.pdbx_seq_one_letter_code
_entity_poly.pdbx_strand_id
1 'polypeptide(L)'
;MKTAIVVLSDPKPGSEESLGRVFNALAAAYDFKQQGDEVSILFQAAGSRWPGELDKADHPAHGLYEAVKDKVAGVSCGCADVFGALEKSGYDLLTENAVPGTSGLPSLRRLTSEGYSILTL
;
A
#
# COMPACT_ATOMS: atom_id res chain seq x y z
N MET A 1 -9.47 -10.57 13.45
CA MET A 1 -9.68 -9.22 12.89
C MET A 1 -9.22 -9.21 11.43
N LYS A 2 -9.84 -8.38 10.63
CA LYS A 2 -9.47 -8.21 9.22
C LYS A 2 -9.28 -6.72 8.96
N THR A 3 -8.10 -6.31 8.56
CA THR A 3 -7.77 -4.90 8.36
C THR A 3 -7.05 -4.69 7.02
N ALA A 4 -7.48 -3.69 6.28
CA ALA A 4 -6.81 -3.23 5.07
C ALA A 4 -6.14 -1.90 5.38
N ILE A 5 -4.85 -1.80 5.10
CA ILE A 5 -4.07 -0.58 5.30
C ILE A 5 -3.81 0.02 3.93
N VAL A 6 -4.39 1.20 3.70
CA VAL A 6 -4.26 1.91 2.43
C VAL A 6 -3.22 3.02 2.60
N VAL A 7 -2.11 2.90 1.89
CA VAL A 7 -1.00 3.84 1.96
C VAL A 7 -1.13 4.84 0.83
N LEU A 8 -1.39 6.09 1.19
CA LEU A 8 -1.64 7.19 0.25
C LEU A 8 -0.49 8.20 0.17
N SER A 9 0.38 8.21 1.18
CA SER A 9 1.47 9.19 1.27
C SER A 9 2.47 9.06 0.13
N ASP A 10 3.10 10.19 -0.24
CA ASP A 10 4.02 10.27 -1.37
C ASP A 10 5.48 10.20 -0.89
N PRO A 11 6.28 9.23 -1.38
CA PRO A 11 7.70 9.17 -1.02
C PRO A 11 8.55 10.25 -1.72
N LYS A 12 8.07 10.83 -2.81
CA LYS A 12 8.87 11.70 -3.68
C LYS A 12 9.38 12.96 -3.02
N PRO A 13 8.59 13.67 -2.19
CA PRO A 13 9.09 14.87 -1.52
C PRO A 13 10.18 14.59 -0.48
N GLY A 14 10.32 13.35 -0.03
CA GLY A 14 11.29 13.00 1.01
C GLY A 14 11.00 13.64 2.35
N SER A 15 9.75 14.00 2.64
CA SER A 15 9.39 14.66 3.89
C SER A 15 9.41 13.67 5.06
N GLU A 16 9.68 14.19 6.25
CA GLU A 16 9.62 13.37 7.46
C GLU A 16 8.20 12.90 7.74
N GLU A 17 7.19 13.71 7.42
CA GLU A 17 5.79 13.31 7.56
C GLU A 17 5.48 12.11 6.69
N SER A 18 5.89 12.14 5.44
CA SER A 18 5.64 11.06 4.48
C SER A 18 6.32 9.76 4.94
N LEU A 19 7.57 9.86 5.36
CA LEU A 19 8.30 8.72 5.91
C LEU A 19 7.62 8.17 7.17
N GLY A 20 7.18 9.06 8.07
CA GLY A 20 6.49 8.67 9.28
C GLY A 20 5.18 7.93 8.99
N ARG A 21 4.44 8.36 7.96
CA ARG A 21 3.18 7.70 7.57
C ARG A 21 3.42 6.28 7.08
N VAL A 22 4.36 6.09 6.15
CA VAL A 22 4.65 4.74 5.66
C VAL A 22 5.23 3.86 6.75
N PHE A 23 6.08 4.43 7.59
CA PHE A 23 6.67 3.68 8.71
C PHE A 23 5.56 3.15 9.64
N ASN A 24 4.60 4.00 9.98
CA ASN A 24 3.48 3.60 10.84
C ASN A 24 2.53 2.64 10.15
N ALA A 25 2.33 2.77 8.84
CA ALA A 25 1.53 1.81 8.08
C ALA A 25 2.14 0.41 8.14
N LEU A 26 3.45 0.32 7.92
CA LEU A 26 4.17 -0.94 7.97
C LEU A 26 4.23 -1.50 9.39
N ALA A 27 4.40 -0.63 10.39
CA ALA A 27 4.38 -1.05 11.79
C ALA A 27 3.03 -1.61 12.21
N ALA A 28 1.93 -0.97 11.75
CA ALA A 28 0.59 -1.49 12.01
C ALA A 28 0.40 -2.87 11.35
N ALA A 29 0.85 -3.01 10.11
CA ALA A 29 0.78 -4.30 9.42
C ALA A 29 1.55 -5.38 10.17
N TYR A 30 2.72 -5.03 10.68
CA TYR A 30 3.54 -5.94 11.48
C TYR A 30 2.82 -6.38 12.75
N ASP A 31 2.19 -5.44 13.45
CA ASP A 31 1.44 -5.72 14.67
C ASP A 31 0.31 -6.71 14.40
N PHE A 32 -0.52 -6.46 13.38
CA PHE A 32 -1.59 -7.39 13.00
C PHE A 32 -1.03 -8.76 12.62
N LYS A 33 0.05 -8.79 11.84
CA LYS A 33 0.67 -10.04 11.40
C LYS A 33 1.15 -10.87 12.60
N GLN A 34 1.80 -10.24 13.58
CA GLN A 34 2.33 -10.91 14.75
C GLN A 34 1.23 -11.49 15.63
N GLN A 35 0.03 -10.90 15.63
CA GLN A 35 -1.11 -11.40 16.38
C GLN A 35 -1.90 -12.47 15.61
N GLY A 36 -1.48 -12.80 14.41
CA GLY A 36 -2.19 -13.77 13.57
C GLY A 36 -3.45 -13.25 12.92
N ASP A 37 -3.66 -11.94 12.94
CA ASP A 37 -4.81 -11.30 12.30
C ASP A 37 -4.61 -11.20 10.79
N GLU A 38 -5.72 -11.14 10.06
CA GLU A 38 -5.67 -10.96 8.61
C GLU A 38 -5.44 -9.49 8.29
N VAL A 39 -4.38 -9.19 7.56
CA VAL A 39 -4.03 -7.83 7.17
C VAL A 39 -3.63 -7.78 5.71
N SER A 40 -4.07 -6.74 5.01
CA SER A 40 -3.70 -6.46 3.62
C SER A 40 -3.18 -5.03 3.50
N ILE A 41 -2.10 -4.85 2.76
CA ILE A 41 -1.54 -3.53 2.48
C ILE A 41 -1.82 -3.21 1.02
N LEU A 42 -2.39 -2.02 0.76
CA LEU A 42 -2.65 -1.52 -0.59
C LEU A 42 -1.95 -0.18 -0.76
N PHE A 43 -1.23 -0.03 -1.86
CA PHE A 43 -0.58 1.24 -2.20
C PHE A 43 -1.43 1.97 -3.24
N GLN A 44 -1.89 3.17 -2.89
CA GLN A 44 -2.76 3.99 -3.74
C GLN A 44 -2.24 5.43 -3.83
N ALA A 45 -2.82 6.21 -4.74
CA ALA A 45 -2.41 7.58 -4.99
C ALA A 45 -0.89 7.64 -5.25
N ALA A 46 -0.23 8.67 -4.79
CA ALA A 46 1.23 8.77 -4.88
C ALA A 46 1.94 7.68 -4.08
N GLY A 47 1.24 7.04 -3.14
CA GLY A 47 1.75 5.88 -2.41
C GLY A 47 2.06 4.67 -3.30
N SER A 48 1.54 4.65 -4.53
CA SER A 48 1.90 3.63 -5.52
C SER A 48 3.40 3.59 -5.84
N ARG A 49 4.13 4.65 -5.49
CA ARG A 49 5.59 4.74 -5.67
C ARG A 49 6.38 4.05 -4.56
N TRP A 50 5.75 3.73 -3.42
CA TRP A 50 6.47 3.18 -2.27
C TRP A 50 7.18 1.85 -2.53
N PRO A 51 6.58 0.88 -3.24
CA PRO A 51 7.29 -0.40 -3.44
C PRO A 51 8.68 -0.25 -4.03
N GLY A 52 8.84 0.61 -5.03
CA GLY A 52 10.16 0.85 -5.63
C GLY A 52 11.15 1.52 -4.67
N GLU A 53 10.67 2.38 -3.77
CA GLU A 53 11.52 3.04 -2.78
C GLU A 53 11.86 2.10 -1.62
N LEU A 54 10.87 1.38 -1.11
CA LEU A 54 11.05 0.48 0.03
C LEU A 54 11.92 -0.73 -0.30
N ASP A 55 12.01 -1.09 -1.56
CA ASP A 55 12.83 -2.19 -2.03
C ASP A 55 14.34 -1.86 -2.01
N LYS A 56 14.68 -0.59 -1.90
CA LYS A 56 16.07 -0.16 -1.80
C LYS A 56 16.64 -0.54 -0.44
N ALA A 57 17.75 -1.28 -0.42
CA ALA A 57 18.36 -1.81 0.80
C ALA A 57 18.76 -0.72 1.81
N ASP A 58 19.05 0.48 1.33
CA ASP A 58 19.44 1.63 2.17
C ASP A 58 18.27 2.49 2.65
N HIS A 59 17.03 2.16 2.26
CA HIS A 59 15.87 2.90 2.73
C HIS A 59 15.64 2.64 4.23
N PRO A 60 15.35 3.67 5.03
CA PRO A 60 15.18 3.50 6.49
C PRO A 60 14.10 2.47 6.89
N ALA A 61 13.07 2.31 6.06
CA ALA A 61 11.97 1.37 6.34
C ALA A 61 12.13 0.02 5.63
N HIS A 62 13.25 -0.23 4.96
CA HIS A 62 13.45 -1.44 4.17
C HIS A 62 13.28 -2.71 5.01
N GLY A 63 13.92 -2.78 6.17
CA GLY A 63 13.84 -3.97 7.02
C GLY A 63 12.43 -4.29 7.47
N LEU A 64 11.67 -3.26 7.87
CA LEU A 64 10.28 -3.43 8.27
C LEU A 64 9.41 -3.83 7.08
N TYR A 65 9.66 -3.23 5.91
CA TYR A 65 8.96 -3.61 4.68
C TYR A 65 9.19 -5.09 4.34
N GLU A 66 10.43 -5.57 4.41
CA GLU A 66 10.74 -6.98 4.18
C GLU A 66 9.95 -7.90 5.10
N ALA A 67 9.71 -7.49 6.35
CA ALA A 67 8.99 -8.28 7.33
C ALA A 67 7.49 -8.40 7.01
N VAL A 68 6.91 -7.46 6.25
CA VAL A 68 5.46 -7.42 6.00
C VAL A 68 5.09 -7.44 4.52
N LYS A 69 6.04 -7.50 3.61
CA LYS A 69 5.73 -7.43 2.17
C LYS A 69 4.87 -8.60 1.68
N ASP A 70 4.86 -9.71 2.38
CA ASP A 70 3.97 -10.84 2.09
C ASP A 70 2.50 -10.50 2.33
N LYS A 71 2.21 -9.39 3.00
CA LYS A 71 0.85 -8.90 3.26
C LYS A 71 0.39 -7.84 2.26
N VAL A 72 1.24 -7.47 1.30
CA VAL A 72 0.86 -6.52 0.26
C VAL A 72 -0.09 -7.20 -0.72
N ALA A 73 -1.32 -6.68 -0.81
CA ALA A 73 -2.32 -7.17 -1.76
C ALA A 73 -2.03 -6.69 -3.17
N GLY A 74 -1.52 -5.47 -3.30
CA GLY A 74 -1.19 -4.93 -4.60
C GLY A 74 -1.13 -3.40 -4.62
N VAL A 75 -1.07 -2.87 -5.82
CA VAL A 75 -0.96 -1.43 -6.11
C VAL A 75 -2.13 -1.03 -6.99
N SER A 76 -2.76 0.12 -6.70
CA SER A 76 -3.83 0.64 -7.55
C SER A 76 -3.33 0.88 -8.97
N CYS A 77 -3.92 0.23 -9.96
CA CYS A 77 -3.49 0.36 -11.34
C CYS A 77 -3.63 1.79 -11.84
N GLY A 78 -4.79 2.41 -11.63
CA GLY A 78 -5.04 3.78 -12.05
C GLY A 78 -4.10 4.78 -11.39
N CYS A 79 -3.80 4.58 -10.10
CA CYS A 79 -2.87 5.45 -9.40
C CYS A 79 -1.44 5.25 -9.90
N ALA A 80 -1.00 4.02 -10.10
CA ALA A 80 0.33 3.73 -10.63
C ALA A 80 0.52 4.34 -12.01
N ASP A 81 -0.51 4.31 -12.84
CA ASP A 81 -0.50 4.93 -14.17
C ASP A 81 -0.31 6.45 -14.07
N VAL A 82 -1.15 7.11 -13.28
CA VAL A 82 -1.09 8.58 -13.10
C VAL A 82 0.23 9.01 -12.46
N PHE A 83 0.72 8.27 -11.49
CA PHE A 83 1.91 8.65 -10.71
C PHE A 83 3.20 8.00 -11.19
N GLY A 84 3.19 7.34 -12.35
CA GLY A 84 4.39 6.82 -13.00
C GLY A 84 5.04 5.64 -12.30
N ALA A 85 4.26 4.76 -11.68
CA ALA A 85 4.76 3.64 -10.89
C ALA A 85 4.45 2.25 -11.48
N LEU A 86 3.90 2.18 -12.68
CA LEU A 86 3.47 0.90 -13.28
C LEU A 86 4.59 -0.14 -13.37
N GLU A 87 5.79 0.28 -13.75
CA GLU A 87 6.90 -0.63 -14.01
C GLU A 87 7.66 -1.03 -12.74
N LYS A 88 7.43 -0.31 -11.64
CA LYS A 88 8.22 -0.48 -10.41
C LYS A 88 7.47 -1.16 -9.29
N SER A 89 6.20 -1.51 -9.51
CA SER A 89 5.38 -2.03 -8.42
C SER A 89 5.83 -3.40 -7.94
N GLY A 90 6.14 -4.30 -8.86
CA GLY A 90 6.48 -5.68 -8.51
C GLY A 90 5.33 -6.49 -7.92
N TYR A 91 4.15 -5.90 -7.81
CA TYR A 91 2.94 -6.50 -7.26
C TYR A 91 1.82 -6.50 -8.27
N ASP A 92 0.73 -7.19 -7.95
CA ASP A 92 -0.47 -7.16 -8.76
C ASP A 92 -1.03 -5.73 -8.87
N LEU A 93 -1.44 -5.36 -10.07
CA LEU A 93 -2.11 -4.09 -10.31
C LEU A 93 -3.61 -4.29 -10.09
N LEU A 94 -4.18 -3.58 -9.12
CA LEU A 94 -5.56 -3.76 -8.68
C LEU A 94 -6.48 -2.89 -9.53
N THR A 95 -7.50 -3.51 -10.12
CA THR A 95 -8.38 -2.87 -11.12
C THR A 95 -9.86 -3.11 -10.86
N GLU A 96 -10.24 -3.69 -9.71
CA GLU A 96 -11.61 -4.18 -9.48
C GLU A 96 -12.67 -3.07 -9.58
N ASN A 97 -12.31 -1.84 -9.22
CA ASN A 97 -13.21 -0.70 -9.35
C ASN A 97 -12.94 -0.01 -10.69
N ALA A 98 -13.83 -0.21 -11.64
CA ALA A 98 -13.69 0.31 -12.99
C ALA A 98 -14.10 1.80 -13.06
N VAL A 99 -13.32 2.65 -12.42
CA VAL A 99 -13.59 4.09 -12.36
C VAL A 99 -13.41 4.71 -13.76
N PRO A 100 -14.44 5.43 -14.28
CA PRO A 100 -14.32 6.05 -15.60
C PRO A 100 -13.10 6.96 -15.73
N GLY A 101 -12.41 6.86 -16.86
CA GLY A 101 -11.21 7.65 -17.14
C GLY A 101 -9.94 7.11 -16.50
N THR A 102 -9.99 5.93 -15.89
CA THR A 102 -8.83 5.30 -15.26
C THR A 102 -8.65 3.87 -15.75
N SER A 103 -7.49 3.29 -15.48
CA SER A 103 -7.24 1.87 -15.74
C SER A 103 -7.75 0.95 -14.63
N GLY A 104 -8.48 1.51 -13.66
CA GLY A 104 -9.06 0.76 -12.55
C GLY A 104 -8.32 0.96 -11.24
N LEU A 105 -9.06 0.89 -10.16
CA LEU A 105 -8.56 1.03 -8.79
C LEU A 105 -9.02 -0.17 -7.95
N PRO A 106 -8.45 -0.38 -6.76
CA PRO A 106 -8.99 -1.39 -5.85
C PRO A 106 -10.40 -1.02 -5.39
N SER A 107 -11.21 -2.01 -5.09
CA SER A 107 -12.55 -1.79 -4.57
C SER A 107 -12.51 -1.77 -3.04
N LEU A 108 -12.55 -0.58 -2.45
CA LEU A 108 -12.64 -0.46 -0.99
C LEU A 108 -13.99 -0.96 -0.48
N ARG A 109 -15.05 -0.81 -1.30
CA ARG A 109 -16.37 -1.34 -0.97
C ARG A 109 -16.33 -2.87 -0.81
N ARG A 110 -15.61 -3.56 -1.69
CA ARG A 110 -15.49 -5.02 -1.58
C ARG A 110 -14.81 -5.41 -0.27
N LEU A 111 -13.75 -4.70 0.08
CA LEU A 111 -13.04 -4.96 1.35
C LEU A 111 -13.95 -4.79 2.55
N THR A 112 -14.71 -3.68 2.61
CA THR A 112 -15.65 -3.46 3.71
C THR A 112 -16.76 -4.50 3.74
N SER A 113 -17.26 -4.92 2.57
CA SER A 113 -18.29 -5.95 2.49
C SER A 113 -17.78 -7.32 2.97
N GLU A 114 -16.50 -7.56 2.90
CA GLU A 114 -15.85 -8.79 3.35
C GLU A 114 -15.41 -8.71 4.82
N GLY A 115 -15.76 -7.64 5.52
CA GLY A 115 -15.49 -7.50 6.94
C GLY A 115 -14.18 -6.82 7.29
N TYR A 116 -13.49 -6.22 6.32
CA TYR A 116 -12.27 -5.46 6.59
C TYR A 116 -12.56 -4.10 7.18
N SER A 117 -11.83 -3.73 8.23
CA SER A 117 -11.70 -2.33 8.64
C SER A 117 -10.62 -1.69 7.77
N ILE A 118 -10.81 -0.44 7.37
CA ILE A 118 -9.86 0.25 6.50
C ILE A 118 -9.16 1.35 7.26
N LEU A 119 -7.82 1.29 7.26
CA LEU A 119 -6.97 2.36 7.80
C LEU A 119 -6.28 3.05 6.63
N THR A 120 -6.26 4.38 6.63
CA THR A 120 -5.60 5.17 5.60
C THR A 120 -4.43 5.94 6.22
N LEU A 121 -3.26 5.84 5.58
CA LEU A 121 -2.05 6.51 6.06
C LEU A 121 -1.24 7.16 4.93
#